data_aa101404210c6d2e2670bdf2fbd70b15
#
_entry.id   aa101404210c6d2e2670bdf2fbd70b15
#
_cell.length_a   1.000
_cell.length_b   1.000
_cell.length_c   1.000
_cell.angle_alpha   90.00
_cell.angle_beta   90.00
_cell.angle_gamma   90.00
#
_symmetry.space_group_name_H-M   'P 1'
#
loop_
_entity.id
_entity.type
_entity.pdbx_description
1 polymer ?
#
loop_
_entity_poly.entity_id
_entity_poly.type
_entity_poly.pdbx_seq_one_letter_code
_entity_poly.pdbx_strand_id
1 'polypeptide(L)'
;DGINQMPPRINHLRLGGSIANPMNIRLGRGVTFPGLREDSVTLTAEIVEIHEKASAPKGATKNWAGQTITREDKGRRMRAILALGSQDVSDAATLIPLDSGVEVVGCSSDHTIVDVTDTGRVWKSGDTLTFRVRYSNMLYAFSGDHVTVEYCRDGEG
;
A
#
# COMPACT_ATOMS: atom_id res chain seq x y z
N ASP A 1 -3.74 3.65 -28.34
CA ASP A 1 -4.19 4.09 -29.71
C ASP A 1 -5.60 4.67 -29.78
N GLY A 2 -6.34 4.75 -28.67
CA GLY A 2 -7.70 5.29 -28.64
C GLY A 2 -7.80 6.78 -29.05
N ILE A 3 -6.73 7.55 -28.88
CA ILE A 3 -6.71 8.98 -29.25
C ILE A 3 -6.88 9.16 -30.77
N ASN A 4 -6.29 8.27 -31.56
CA ASN A 4 -6.38 8.33 -33.03
C ASN A 4 -7.73 7.83 -33.59
N GLN A 5 -8.57 7.27 -32.71
CA GLN A 5 -9.91 6.75 -33.08
C GLN A 5 -11.05 7.65 -32.57
N MET A 6 -10.72 8.80 -32.00
CA MET A 6 -11.74 9.69 -31.47
C MET A 6 -12.51 10.35 -32.63
N PRO A 7 -13.84 10.52 -32.46
CA PRO A 7 -14.63 11.28 -33.44
C PRO A 7 -14.04 12.68 -33.63
N PRO A 8 -14.07 13.24 -34.87
CA PRO A 8 -13.43 14.54 -35.18
C PRO A 8 -13.89 15.72 -34.32
N ARG A 9 -15.01 15.59 -33.65
CA ARG A 9 -15.57 16.64 -32.78
C ARG A 9 -15.06 16.57 -31.33
N ILE A 10 -14.36 15.50 -30.94
CA ILE A 10 -13.78 15.33 -29.62
C ILE A 10 -12.33 15.76 -29.67
N ASN A 11 -12.04 16.93 -29.15
CA ASN A 11 -10.72 17.53 -29.12
C ASN A 11 -10.17 17.74 -27.70
N HIS A 12 -10.87 17.21 -26.69
CA HIS A 12 -10.49 17.35 -25.28
C HIS A 12 -10.65 16.02 -24.56
N LEU A 13 -9.60 15.64 -23.80
CA LEU A 13 -9.59 14.50 -22.90
C LEU A 13 -9.33 14.96 -21.47
N ARG A 14 -10.09 14.42 -20.53
CA ARG A 14 -9.81 14.57 -19.12
C ARG A 14 -9.14 13.29 -18.64
N LEU A 15 -7.86 13.41 -18.30
CA LEU A 15 -7.03 12.32 -17.76
C LEU A 15 -6.73 12.62 -16.29
N GLY A 16 -6.91 11.65 -15.44
CA GLY A 16 -6.71 11.77 -14.01
C GLY A 16 -5.87 10.61 -13.46
N GLY A 17 -6.46 9.77 -12.64
CA GLY A 17 -5.79 8.65 -11.98
C GLY A 17 -5.01 7.70 -12.89
N SER A 18 -5.35 7.63 -14.17
CA SER A 18 -4.59 6.83 -15.14
C SER A 18 -3.19 7.38 -15.43
N ILE A 19 -2.95 8.67 -15.22
CA ILE A 19 -1.61 9.28 -15.34
C ILE A 19 -0.93 9.28 -13.98
N ALA A 20 -1.62 9.75 -12.94
CA ALA A 20 -1.06 9.87 -11.60
C ALA A 20 -0.79 8.51 -10.94
N ASN A 21 -1.55 7.48 -11.28
CA ASN A 21 -1.41 6.13 -10.72
C ASN A 21 -1.75 5.06 -11.77
N PRO A 22 -0.90 4.86 -12.80
CA PRO A 22 -1.13 3.89 -13.87
C PRO A 22 -1.13 2.44 -13.38
N MET A 23 -0.52 2.16 -12.23
CA MET A 23 -0.53 0.85 -11.59
C MET A 23 -1.95 0.30 -11.39
N ASN A 24 -2.93 1.15 -11.07
CA ASN A 24 -4.32 0.71 -10.91
C ASN A 24 -4.91 0.11 -12.19
N ILE A 25 -4.55 0.65 -13.34
CA ILE A 25 -5.01 0.14 -14.64
C ILE A 25 -4.32 -1.19 -14.94
N ARG A 26 -3.03 -1.28 -14.67
CA ARG A 26 -2.29 -2.55 -14.83
C ARG A 26 -2.87 -3.65 -13.95
N LEU A 27 -3.11 -3.38 -12.68
CA LEU A 27 -3.66 -4.35 -11.73
C LEU A 27 -5.11 -4.73 -12.05
N GLY A 28 -5.92 -3.78 -12.52
CA GLY A 28 -7.34 -4.03 -12.77
C GLY A 28 -7.65 -4.52 -14.18
N ARG A 29 -6.82 -4.18 -15.18
CA ARG A 29 -7.10 -4.47 -16.61
C ARG A 29 -5.93 -5.14 -17.34
N GLY A 30 -4.78 -5.36 -16.69
CA GLY A 30 -3.58 -5.93 -17.31
C GLY A 30 -2.92 -5.02 -18.36
N VAL A 31 -3.30 -3.73 -18.42
CA VAL A 31 -2.78 -2.77 -19.42
C VAL A 31 -1.65 -1.96 -18.81
N THR A 32 -0.50 -1.96 -19.47
CA THR A 32 0.66 -1.13 -19.12
C THR A 32 0.82 0.00 -20.12
N PHE A 33 1.10 1.21 -19.64
CA PHE A 33 1.38 2.37 -20.49
C PHE A 33 2.88 2.64 -20.53
N PRO A 34 3.55 2.45 -21.66
CA PRO A 34 4.95 2.81 -21.81
C PRO A 34 5.18 4.30 -21.48
N GLY A 35 6.22 4.59 -20.71
CA GLY A 35 6.57 5.96 -20.33
C GLY A 35 5.81 6.54 -19.13
N LEU A 36 4.85 5.82 -18.54
CA LEU A 36 4.24 6.21 -17.27
C LEU A 36 4.90 5.47 -16.09
N ARG A 37 5.25 6.21 -15.05
CA ARG A 37 5.83 5.66 -13.82
C ARG A 37 4.73 5.15 -12.90
N GLU A 38 4.91 3.95 -12.33
CA GLU A 38 3.99 3.35 -11.35
C GLU A 38 4.32 3.72 -9.90
N ASP A 39 5.42 4.41 -9.70
CA ASP A 39 5.97 4.86 -8.41
C ASP A 39 5.97 6.39 -8.26
N SER A 40 5.16 7.08 -9.03
CA SER A 40 5.01 8.55 -8.95
C SER A 40 4.40 9.01 -7.63
N VAL A 41 3.71 8.13 -6.93
CA VAL A 41 3.20 8.36 -5.58
C VAL A 41 3.56 7.16 -4.71
N THR A 42 4.29 7.41 -3.65
CA THR A 42 4.64 6.43 -2.63
C THR A 42 4.18 6.91 -1.27
N LEU A 43 4.01 6.00 -0.34
CA LEU A 43 3.67 6.26 1.05
C LEU A 43 4.72 5.62 1.95
N THR A 44 5.26 6.39 2.87
CA THR A 44 6.25 5.91 3.85
C THR A 44 5.65 5.94 5.24
N ALA A 45 5.81 4.86 6.00
CA ALA A 45 5.34 4.74 7.37
C ALA A 45 6.44 4.22 8.30
N GLU A 46 6.49 4.76 9.51
CA GLU A 46 7.45 4.37 10.55
C GLU A 46 7.02 3.09 11.25
N ILE A 47 7.99 2.24 11.59
CA ILE A 47 7.84 1.09 12.46
C ILE A 47 7.86 1.57 13.91
N VAL A 48 6.73 1.49 14.60
CA VAL A 48 6.63 1.89 16.01
C VAL A 48 6.92 0.74 16.96
N GLU A 49 6.68 -0.49 16.53
CA GLU A 49 6.95 -1.70 17.32
C GLU A 49 7.37 -2.85 16.40
N ILE A 50 8.31 -3.69 16.87
CA ILE A 50 8.69 -4.90 16.17
C ILE A 50 8.98 -6.03 17.15
N HIS A 51 8.33 -7.20 16.94
CA HIS A 51 8.50 -8.38 17.79
C HIS A 51 8.33 -9.67 17.00
N GLU A 52 9.00 -10.71 17.47
CA GLU A 52 8.74 -12.07 17.02
C GLU A 52 7.46 -12.60 17.65
N LYS A 53 6.47 -12.93 16.82
CA LYS A 53 5.15 -13.45 17.24
C LYS A 53 4.79 -14.71 16.48
N ALA A 54 3.89 -15.53 17.02
CA ALA A 54 3.30 -16.65 16.28
C ALA A 54 2.49 -16.10 15.10
N SER A 55 2.58 -16.73 13.94
CA SER A 55 1.87 -16.31 12.72
C SER A 55 0.38 -16.59 12.80
N ALA A 56 -0.02 -17.67 13.46
CA ALA A 56 -1.42 -18.02 13.71
C ALA A 56 -1.79 -17.66 15.17
N PRO A 57 -2.96 -17.05 15.39
CA PRO A 57 -3.46 -16.80 16.73
C PRO A 57 -3.83 -18.14 17.41
N LYS A 58 -3.67 -18.21 18.72
CA LYS A 58 -4.18 -19.35 19.50
C LYS A 58 -5.70 -19.22 19.59
N GLY A 59 -6.41 -20.04 18.84
CA GLY A 59 -7.87 -20.10 18.82
C GLY A 59 -8.51 -19.48 17.56
N ALA A 60 -9.85 -19.57 17.50
CA ALA A 60 -10.59 -19.00 16.38
C ALA A 60 -10.63 -17.48 16.46
N THR A 61 -10.09 -16.82 15.47
CA THR A 61 -10.17 -15.35 15.33
C THR A 61 -11.35 -15.01 14.45
N LYS A 62 -12.14 -14.01 14.86
CA LYS A 62 -13.26 -13.50 14.06
C LYS A 62 -12.94 -12.09 13.57
N ASN A 63 -13.36 -11.77 12.34
CA ASN A 63 -13.35 -10.39 11.86
C ASN A 63 -14.50 -9.59 12.50
N TRP A 64 -14.58 -8.30 12.19
CA TRP A 64 -15.65 -7.42 12.66
C TRP A 64 -17.06 -7.85 12.22
N ALA A 65 -17.19 -8.64 11.14
CA ALA A 65 -18.44 -9.22 10.66
C ALA A 65 -18.77 -10.56 11.33
N GLY A 66 -17.98 -11.01 12.33
CA GLY A 66 -18.18 -12.25 13.06
C GLY A 66 -17.76 -13.53 12.31
N GLN A 67 -17.14 -13.39 11.12
CA GLN A 67 -16.67 -14.53 10.33
C GLN A 67 -15.35 -15.05 10.89
N THR A 68 -15.20 -16.37 10.96
CA THR A 68 -13.95 -16.99 11.40
C THR A 68 -12.87 -16.78 10.34
N ILE A 69 -11.74 -16.17 10.77
CA ILE A 69 -10.54 -16.05 9.94
C ILE A 69 -9.63 -17.22 10.27
N THR A 70 -9.34 -18.04 9.28
CA THR A 70 -8.28 -19.05 9.38
C THR A 70 -7.02 -18.49 8.76
N ARG A 71 -5.92 -18.47 9.51
CA ARG A 71 -4.59 -18.12 9.01
C ARG A 71 -3.72 -19.35 9.02
N GLU A 72 -2.95 -19.52 7.95
CA GLU A 72 -1.92 -20.55 7.88
C GLU A 72 -0.88 -20.33 8.98
N ASP A 73 -0.52 -21.40 9.67
CA ASP A 73 0.54 -21.34 10.67
C ASP A 73 1.91 -21.45 9.99
N LYS A 74 2.59 -20.32 9.86
CA LYS A 74 3.95 -20.18 9.33
C LYS A 74 5.01 -20.20 10.45
N GLY A 75 4.63 -20.64 11.67
CA GLY A 75 5.52 -20.64 12.84
C GLY A 75 5.73 -19.26 13.44
N ARG A 76 6.94 -19.01 13.95
CA ARG A 76 7.30 -17.70 14.50
C ARG A 76 7.73 -16.75 13.38
N ARG A 77 7.21 -15.53 13.41
CA ARG A 77 7.40 -14.53 12.38
C ARG A 77 7.74 -13.18 13.01
N MET A 78 8.62 -12.44 12.38
CA MET A 78 8.93 -11.07 12.79
C MET A 78 7.83 -10.13 12.30
N ARG A 79 7.07 -9.57 13.24
CA ARG A 79 5.94 -8.68 12.98
C ARG A 79 6.29 -7.26 13.38
N ALA A 80 6.11 -6.33 12.46
CA ALA A 80 6.22 -4.91 12.72
C ALA A 80 4.84 -4.25 12.73
N ILE A 81 4.68 -3.25 13.58
CA ILE A 81 3.50 -2.38 13.64
C ILE A 81 3.91 -1.03 13.08
N LEU A 82 3.15 -0.53 12.12
CA LEU A 82 3.37 0.76 11.48
C LEU A 82 2.44 1.82 12.06
N ALA A 83 2.93 3.04 12.19
CA ALA A 83 2.15 4.23 12.50
C ALA A 83 1.31 4.66 11.28
N LEU A 84 0.44 3.79 10.82
CA LEU A 84 -0.39 3.97 9.64
C LEU A 84 -1.58 3.03 9.72
N GLY A 85 -2.80 3.52 9.59
CA GLY A 85 -4.01 2.72 9.64
C GLY A 85 -5.01 3.06 8.55
N SER A 86 -6.20 2.45 8.64
CA SER A 86 -7.25 2.66 7.65
C SER A 86 -7.82 4.08 7.67
N GLN A 87 -7.69 4.82 8.77
CA GLN A 87 -8.04 6.23 8.83
C GLN A 87 -7.18 7.12 7.94
N ASP A 88 -5.93 6.70 7.67
CA ASP A 88 -4.97 7.49 6.91
C ASP A 88 -5.04 7.18 5.40
N VAL A 89 -5.40 5.93 5.05
CA VAL A 89 -5.30 5.45 3.67
C VAL A 89 -6.50 4.62 3.21
N SER A 90 -7.63 4.65 3.92
CA SER A 90 -8.81 3.83 3.65
C SER A 90 -8.58 2.34 3.93
N ASP A 91 -7.92 1.61 3.05
CA ASP A 91 -7.63 0.17 3.21
C ASP A 91 -6.12 -0.09 3.13
N ALA A 92 -5.48 -0.13 4.30
CA ALA A 92 -4.04 -0.38 4.38
C ALA A 92 -3.65 -1.81 3.90
N ALA A 93 -4.59 -2.77 3.87
CA ALA A 93 -4.32 -4.10 3.34
C ALA A 93 -4.08 -4.11 1.82
N THR A 94 -4.42 -3.03 1.12
CA THR A 94 -4.19 -2.89 -0.33
C THR A 94 -2.87 -2.20 -0.68
N LEU A 95 -2.10 -1.77 0.31
CA LEU A 95 -0.76 -1.22 0.13
C LEU A 95 0.19 -2.29 -0.43
N ILE A 96 1.08 -1.87 -1.31
CA ILE A 96 2.05 -2.77 -1.95
C ILE A 96 3.45 -2.38 -1.48
N PRO A 97 4.09 -3.18 -0.62
CA PRO A 97 5.44 -2.89 -0.14
C PRO A 97 6.43 -2.80 -1.29
N LEU A 98 7.39 -1.88 -1.20
CA LEU A 98 8.53 -1.82 -2.12
C LEU A 98 9.63 -2.80 -1.72
N ASP A 99 9.81 -3.04 -0.42
CA ASP A 99 10.77 -4.02 0.07
C ASP A 99 10.26 -5.44 -0.20
N SER A 100 11.10 -6.23 -0.88
CA SER A 100 10.82 -7.63 -1.16
C SER A 100 10.75 -8.43 0.15
N GLY A 101 9.80 -9.35 0.24
CA GLY A 101 9.61 -10.20 1.43
C GLY A 101 8.79 -9.55 2.55
N VAL A 102 8.34 -8.30 2.40
CA VAL A 102 7.36 -7.69 3.30
C VAL A 102 5.95 -8.12 2.90
N GLU A 103 5.16 -8.60 3.86
CA GLU A 103 3.76 -8.99 3.68
C GLU A 103 2.86 -8.16 4.60
N VAL A 104 1.84 -7.49 4.05
CA VAL A 104 0.82 -6.80 4.87
C VAL A 104 -0.12 -7.85 5.44
N VAL A 105 -0.17 -7.93 6.77
CA VAL A 105 -0.94 -8.96 7.50
C VAL A 105 -2.35 -8.50 7.82
N GLY A 106 -2.52 -7.22 8.13
CA GLY A 106 -3.81 -6.62 8.45
C GLY A 106 -3.64 -5.22 9.00
N CYS A 107 -4.76 -4.53 9.18
CA CYS A 107 -4.77 -3.18 9.72
C CYS A 107 -5.95 -2.97 10.69
N SER A 108 -5.79 -1.99 11.56
CA SER A 108 -6.84 -1.36 12.36
C SER A 108 -7.08 0.06 11.83
N SER A 109 -7.85 0.88 12.59
CA SER A 109 -7.98 2.30 12.30
C SER A 109 -6.64 3.02 12.28
N ASP A 110 -5.76 2.70 13.22
CA ASP A 110 -4.56 3.49 13.54
C ASP A 110 -3.25 2.80 13.17
N HIS A 111 -3.25 1.46 12.99
CA HIS A 111 -2.04 0.68 12.83
C HIS A 111 -2.16 -0.37 11.72
N THR A 112 -1.06 -0.59 11.04
CA THR A 112 -0.90 -1.69 10.08
C THR A 112 0.13 -2.67 10.60
N ILE A 113 -0.19 -3.97 10.54
CA ILE A 113 0.73 -5.04 10.89
C ILE A 113 1.32 -5.60 9.61
N VAL A 114 2.64 -5.66 9.55
CA VAL A 114 3.40 -6.28 8.46
C VAL A 114 4.28 -7.41 8.98
N ASP A 115 4.51 -8.39 8.14
CA ASP A 115 5.49 -9.44 8.34
C ASP A 115 6.76 -9.04 7.57
N VAL A 116 7.89 -9.03 8.26
CA VAL A 116 9.18 -8.64 7.69
C VAL A 116 10.22 -9.75 7.78
N THR A 117 9.79 -10.98 8.07
CA THR A 117 10.68 -12.12 8.31
C THR A 117 11.55 -12.44 7.09
N ASP A 118 10.97 -12.39 5.90
CA ASP A 118 11.61 -12.88 4.66
C ASP A 118 12.32 -11.77 3.87
N THR A 119 12.57 -10.61 4.52
CA THR A 119 13.19 -9.46 3.86
C THR A 119 14.71 -9.54 3.75
N GLY A 120 15.35 -10.44 4.49
CA GLY A 120 16.81 -10.52 4.57
C GLY A 120 17.48 -9.32 5.29
N ARG A 121 16.70 -8.42 5.85
CA ARG A 121 17.14 -7.21 6.58
C ARG A 121 16.71 -7.30 8.04
N VAL A 122 17.53 -6.77 8.94
CA VAL A 122 17.16 -6.58 10.35
C VAL A 122 16.47 -5.22 10.48
N TRP A 123 15.23 -5.26 10.93
CA TRP A 123 14.40 -4.08 11.15
C TRP A 123 14.34 -3.71 12.63
N LYS A 124 14.14 -2.43 12.94
CA LYS A 124 13.98 -1.89 14.30
C LYS A 124 12.91 -0.79 14.31
N SER A 125 12.42 -0.47 15.49
CA SER A 125 11.55 0.71 15.69
C SER A 125 12.31 1.99 15.29
N GLY A 126 11.62 2.89 14.58
CA GLY A 126 12.17 4.07 13.94
C GLY A 126 12.61 3.87 12.50
N ASP A 127 12.73 2.63 12.01
CA ASP A 127 12.90 2.39 10.57
C ASP A 127 11.59 2.68 9.84
N THR A 128 11.70 2.95 8.55
CA THR A 128 10.54 3.25 7.70
C THR A 128 10.38 2.20 6.60
N LEU A 129 9.12 1.90 6.28
CA LEU A 129 8.72 1.07 5.14
C LEU A 129 7.99 1.93 4.11
N THR A 130 8.31 1.72 2.84
CA THR A 130 7.70 2.45 1.73
C THR A 130 6.80 1.53 0.91
N PHE A 131 5.66 2.07 0.49
CA PHE A 131 4.63 1.36 -0.25
C PHE A 131 4.25 2.10 -1.52
N ARG A 132 3.92 1.36 -2.56
CA ARG A 132 3.08 1.88 -3.64
C ARG A 132 1.64 1.92 -3.16
N VAL A 133 0.92 2.94 -3.55
CA VAL A 133 -0.47 3.18 -3.15
C VAL A 133 -1.42 2.98 -4.32
N ARG A 134 -2.60 2.44 -4.06
CA ARG A 134 -3.69 2.45 -5.04
C ARG A 134 -4.34 3.84 -5.07
N TYR A 135 -5.13 4.10 -6.09
CA TYR A 135 -5.81 5.38 -6.25
C TYR A 135 -6.68 5.75 -5.04
N SER A 136 -7.40 4.79 -4.46
CA SER A 136 -8.20 5.02 -3.25
C SER A 136 -7.35 5.41 -2.04
N ASN A 137 -6.22 4.72 -1.83
CA ASN A 137 -5.30 5.06 -0.75
C ASN A 137 -4.74 6.48 -0.93
N MET A 138 -4.33 6.81 -2.17
CA MET A 138 -3.83 8.14 -2.52
C MET A 138 -4.86 9.23 -2.21
N LEU A 139 -6.13 9.07 -2.64
CA LEU A 139 -7.19 10.05 -2.38
C LEU A 139 -7.39 10.28 -0.88
N TYR A 140 -7.39 9.20 -0.10
CA TYR A 140 -7.56 9.28 1.35
C TYR A 140 -6.38 9.99 2.01
N ALA A 141 -5.15 9.59 1.68
CA ALA A 141 -3.93 10.19 2.22
C ALA A 141 -3.84 11.69 1.92
N PHE A 142 -4.19 12.11 0.69
CA PHE A 142 -4.19 13.53 0.32
C PHE A 142 -5.32 14.37 0.96
N SER A 143 -6.34 13.71 1.51
CA SER A 143 -7.49 14.38 2.15
C SER A 143 -7.43 14.34 3.67
N GLY A 144 -6.52 13.56 4.26
CA GLY A 144 -6.38 13.37 5.70
C GLY A 144 -5.41 14.37 6.32
N ASP A 145 -5.64 14.70 7.59
CA ASP A 145 -4.80 15.62 8.36
C ASP A 145 -3.56 14.94 8.97
N HIS A 146 -3.48 13.60 8.88
CA HIS A 146 -2.42 12.81 9.54
C HIS A 146 -1.28 12.41 8.60
N VAL A 147 -1.42 12.66 7.30
CA VAL A 147 -0.41 12.34 6.30
C VAL A 147 0.21 13.62 5.76
N THR A 148 1.52 13.75 5.93
CA THR A 148 2.28 14.86 5.33
C THR A 148 2.55 14.56 3.87
N VAL A 149 2.23 15.51 2.98
CA VAL A 149 2.49 15.39 1.55
C VAL A 149 3.77 16.14 1.20
N GLU A 150 4.71 15.43 0.61
CA GLU A 150 5.96 15.99 0.10
C GLU A 150 6.01 15.87 -1.42
N TYR A 151 6.49 16.91 -2.08
CA TYR A 151 6.67 16.93 -3.53
C TYR A 151 8.15 16.87 -3.86
N CYS A 152 8.59 15.77 -4.47
CA CYS A 152 9.96 15.56 -4.90
C CYS A 152 10.10 15.84 -6.39
N ARG A 153 11.22 16.44 -6.81
CA ARG A 153 11.62 16.53 -8.22
C ARG A 153 12.44 15.31 -8.61
N ASP A 154 12.40 14.94 -9.88
CA ASP A 154 13.23 13.84 -10.38
C ASP A 154 14.71 14.11 -10.06
N GLY A 155 15.34 13.18 -9.32
CA GLY A 155 16.75 13.26 -8.93
C GLY A 155 17.04 13.78 -7.51
N GLU A 156 16.04 14.10 -6.71
CA GLU A 156 16.17 14.58 -5.31
C GLU A 156 15.67 13.53 -4.29
N GLY A 157 15.79 12.23 -4.57
CA GLY A 157 15.39 11.13 -3.67
C GLY A 157 16.55 10.20 -3.36
#